data_ee8d29252bf96fdbf5b67a8cc65fd71c
#
_entry.id   ee8d29252bf96fdbf5b67a8cc65fd71c
#
_cell.length_a   1.000
_cell.length_b   1.000
_cell.length_c   1.000
_cell.angle_alpha   90.00
_cell.angle_beta   90.00
_cell.angle_gamma   90.00
#
_symmetry.space_group_name_H-M   'P 1'
#
loop_
_entity.id
_entity.type
_entity.pdbx_description
1 polymer ?
#
loop_
_entity_poly.entity_id
_entity_poly.type
_entity_poly.pdbx_seq_one_letter_code
_entity_poly.pdbx_strand_id
1 'polypeptide(L)'
;MSRSLTGTLAHGFLGQSPRWYKAIICLFLVLNPLLLATLGPVVTGWVLVIQFIFTLGMALKCYPLMPGGLLLVEALLLRMTTPEALYEELQHNFPVILLLMFMVAGIHFMKELLLYLFSRILLGVRSKAILSLLFCVLSAFLSAFLDALTVTAVIISAAVGFYAVYHRVASGTNPREESALDSDHQVEQLHRDDLDQFRAFLRSLLMHGAVGTALGGVCTLVGEPQNLLIGHEMGWHFADFFLKVAPVSMPVLAAGLATCVLLEKLRLFGYGTLMPERVRQVLATYAAEDDAARTQAQRVALVVQGLAALILIVCLGLHIAEVGLIGLMVIVLITAFTGITDEHRLGRAFQDAMPFTSLLVVFFAVVAVIHQQQLFSPLIAWVLALPSEQQPGMLYLANGLLSAISDNVFVATIYITEVKQAFVNGAMSREHFETLAVAINTGTNLPSVATPNGQAAFLFLLTSAIAPLVRLSYGRMVWMALPYTVVMGGLGWWAVTYWL
;
A
#
# COMPACT_ATOMS: atom_id res chain seq x y z
N MET A 1 -27.60 14.78 -30.59
CA MET A 1 -28.77 14.29 -29.84
C MET A 1 -28.65 14.71 -28.39
N SER A 2 -29.46 15.60 -27.88
CA SER A 2 -29.50 15.98 -26.46
C SER A 2 -29.97 14.78 -25.65
N ARG A 3 -29.10 14.25 -24.80
CA ARG A 3 -29.47 13.19 -23.83
C ARG A 3 -30.54 13.77 -22.90
N SER A 4 -31.57 12.99 -22.53
CA SER A 4 -32.50 13.38 -21.50
C SER A 4 -31.76 13.64 -20.18
N LEU A 5 -32.31 14.47 -19.31
CA LEU A 5 -31.69 14.80 -18.01
C LEU A 5 -31.41 13.54 -17.17
N THR A 6 -32.33 12.60 -17.16
CA THR A 6 -32.17 11.29 -16.53
C THR A 6 -31.07 10.45 -17.17
N GLY A 7 -30.92 10.49 -18.50
CA GLY A 7 -29.85 9.79 -19.22
C GLY A 7 -28.47 10.40 -18.94
N THR A 8 -28.40 11.72 -18.74
CA THR A 8 -27.15 12.40 -18.38
C THR A 8 -26.75 12.09 -16.94
N LEU A 9 -27.69 12.09 -15.99
CA LEU A 9 -27.46 11.70 -14.60
C LEU A 9 -26.99 10.22 -14.49
N ALA A 10 -27.67 9.30 -15.16
CA ALA A 10 -27.30 7.88 -15.18
C ALA A 10 -25.90 7.65 -15.81
N HIS A 11 -25.53 8.48 -16.79
CA HIS A 11 -24.20 8.41 -17.37
C HIS A 11 -23.13 8.99 -16.42
N GLY A 12 -23.44 10.08 -15.73
CA GLY A 12 -22.54 10.73 -14.77
C GLY A 12 -22.32 9.92 -13.48
N PHE A 13 -23.33 9.14 -13.04
CA PHE A 13 -23.24 8.34 -11.84
C PHE A 13 -22.05 7.38 -11.89
N LEU A 14 -21.12 7.47 -10.93
CA LEU A 14 -19.87 6.73 -10.83
C LEU A 14 -19.02 6.71 -12.14
N GLY A 15 -19.11 7.76 -12.96
CA GLY A 15 -18.25 8.02 -14.12
C GLY A 15 -18.18 6.88 -15.14
N GLN A 16 -16.97 6.39 -15.43
CA GLN A 16 -16.70 5.33 -16.42
C GLN A 16 -16.85 3.90 -15.88
N SER A 17 -17.34 3.72 -14.64
CA SER A 17 -17.52 2.40 -14.04
C SER A 17 -18.47 1.52 -14.86
N PRO A 18 -18.28 0.18 -14.84
CA PRO A 18 -19.16 -0.75 -15.58
C PRO A 18 -20.63 -0.61 -15.18
N ARG A 19 -21.54 -0.79 -16.13
CA ARG A 19 -23.00 -0.66 -15.87
C ARG A 19 -23.50 -1.59 -14.77
N TRP A 20 -23.02 -2.84 -14.74
CA TRP A 20 -23.39 -3.79 -13.71
C TRP A 20 -22.96 -3.32 -12.31
N TYR A 21 -21.77 -2.70 -12.17
CA TYR A 21 -21.28 -2.16 -10.91
C TYR A 21 -22.17 -1.00 -10.42
N LYS A 22 -22.50 -0.06 -11.32
CA LYS A 22 -23.44 1.03 -11.02
C LYS A 22 -24.78 0.51 -10.52
N ALA A 23 -25.32 -0.54 -11.17
CA ALA A 23 -26.60 -1.15 -10.77
C ALA A 23 -26.51 -1.80 -9.37
N ILE A 24 -25.38 -2.45 -9.04
CA ILE A 24 -25.15 -3.02 -7.72
C ILE A 24 -25.10 -1.94 -6.64
N ILE A 25 -24.39 -0.82 -6.87
CA ILE A 25 -24.35 0.27 -5.90
C ILE A 25 -25.73 0.90 -5.71
N CYS A 26 -26.50 1.12 -6.78
CA CYS A 26 -27.90 1.55 -6.66
C CYS A 26 -28.75 0.55 -5.87
N LEU A 27 -28.55 -0.75 -6.09
CA LEU A 27 -29.25 -1.80 -5.34
C LEU A 27 -28.91 -1.73 -3.85
N PHE A 28 -27.64 -1.50 -3.49
CA PHE A 28 -27.22 -1.35 -2.10
C PHE A 28 -27.94 -0.19 -1.42
N LEU A 29 -27.97 0.98 -2.06
CA LEU A 29 -28.64 2.18 -1.53
C LEU A 29 -30.17 2.01 -1.39
N VAL A 30 -30.80 1.12 -2.13
CA VAL A 30 -32.23 0.80 -1.97
C VAL A 30 -32.45 -0.30 -0.93
N LEU A 31 -31.51 -1.23 -0.84
CA LEU A 31 -31.61 -2.39 0.04
C LEU A 31 -31.47 -2.00 1.53
N ASN A 32 -30.53 -1.10 1.86
CA ASN A 32 -30.23 -0.75 3.25
C ASN A 32 -31.41 -0.16 4.02
N PRO A 33 -32.18 0.82 3.48
CA PRO A 33 -33.38 1.31 4.16
C PRO A 33 -34.45 0.21 4.38
N LEU A 34 -34.60 -0.71 3.42
CA LEU A 34 -35.54 -1.83 3.53
C LEU A 34 -35.12 -2.82 4.61
N LEU A 35 -33.81 -3.15 4.67
CA LEU A 35 -33.26 -4.02 5.70
C LEU A 35 -33.39 -3.39 7.10
N LEU A 36 -33.11 -2.09 7.20
CA LEU A 36 -33.25 -1.39 8.47
C LEU A 36 -34.69 -1.44 9.00
N ALA A 37 -35.67 -1.23 8.11
CA ALA A 37 -37.09 -1.26 8.47
C ALA A 37 -37.60 -2.67 8.80
N THR A 38 -37.02 -3.72 8.23
CA THR A 38 -37.50 -5.10 8.36
C THR A 38 -36.68 -5.97 9.34
N LEU A 39 -35.37 -5.87 9.30
CA LEU A 39 -34.45 -6.72 10.06
C LEU A 39 -33.66 -5.99 11.15
N GLY A 40 -33.81 -4.67 11.21
CA GLY A 40 -33.19 -3.84 12.23
C GLY A 40 -31.72 -3.46 11.99
N PRO A 41 -31.12 -2.65 12.90
CA PRO A 41 -29.84 -1.99 12.65
C PRO A 41 -28.63 -2.92 12.60
N VAL A 42 -28.61 -3.98 13.42
CA VAL A 42 -27.46 -4.92 13.48
C VAL A 42 -27.28 -5.67 12.15
N VAL A 43 -28.39 -6.21 11.60
CA VAL A 43 -28.33 -6.93 10.30
C VAL A 43 -27.97 -5.96 9.17
N THR A 44 -28.55 -4.78 9.18
CA THR A 44 -28.23 -3.73 8.18
C THR A 44 -26.78 -3.29 8.30
N GLY A 45 -26.24 -3.17 9.50
CA GLY A 45 -24.84 -2.85 9.76
C GLY A 45 -23.89 -3.89 9.16
N TRP A 46 -24.13 -5.17 9.39
CA TRP A 46 -23.35 -6.24 8.75
C TRP A 46 -23.41 -6.21 7.22
N VAL A 47 -24.60 -5.98 6.67
CA VAL A 47 -24.76 -5.86 5.21
C VAL A 47 -24.00 -4.65 4.69
N LEU A 48 -24.05 -3.50 5.36
CA LEU A 48 -23.29 -2.30 5.01
C LEU A 48 -21.78 -2.55 5.02
N VAL A 49 -21.27 -3.25 6.03
CA VAL A 49 -19.84 -3.64 6.09
C VAL A 49 -19.47 -4.54 4.90
N ILE A 50 -20.28 -5.54 4.58
CA ILE A 50 -20.06 -6.43 3.42
C ILE A 50 -20.09 -5.63 2.10
N GLN A 51 -21.04 -4.71 1.95
CA GLN A 51 -21.13 -3.82 0.79
C GLN A 51 -19.90 -2.92 0.68
N PHE A 52 -19.40 -2.40 1.80
CA PHE A 52 -18.19 -1.59 1.83
C PHE A 52 -16.96 -2.42 1.43
N ILE A 53 -16.79 -3.62 1.99
CA ILE A 53 -15.73 -4.57 1.57
C ILE A 53 -15.83 -4.89 0.07
N PHE A 54 -17.05 -5.04 -0.46
CA PHE A 54 -17.25 -5.20 -1.90
C PHE A 54 -16.72 -4.00 -2.68
N THR A 55 -16.95 -2.75 -2.22
CA THR A 55 -16.41 -1.55 -2.90
C THR A 55 -14.88 -1.54 -2.89
N LEU A 56 -14.25 -1.96 -1.80
CA LEU A 56 -12.79 -2.10 -1.69
C LEU A 56 -12.27 -3.19 -2.63
N GLY A 57 -12.91 -4.36 -2.64
CA GLY A 57 -12.56 -5.47 -3.53
C GLY A 57 -12.71 -5.12 -5.03
N MET A 58 -13.58 -4.16 -5.36
CA MET A 58 -13.82 -3.68 -6.72
C MET A 58 -13.06 -2.38 -7.05
N ALA A 59 -12.01 -2.02 -6.32
CA ALA A 59 -11.21 -0.81 -6.52
C ALA A 59 -10.70 -0.64 -7.96
N LEU A 60 -10.40 -1.75 -8.66
CA LEU A 60 -10.03 -1.74 -10.09
C LEU A 60 -11.16 -1.32 -11.04
N LYS A 61 -12.41 -1.30 -10.59
CA LYS A 61 -13.58 -0.92 -11.39
C LYS A 61 -14.08 0.48 -11.09
N CYS A 62 -13.95 0.89 -9.84
CA CYS A 62 -14.28 2.22 -9.36
C CYS A 62 -13.46 2.50 -8.12
N TYR A 63 -12.83 3.67 -8.04
CA TYR A 63 -12.11 4.07 -6.84
C TYR A 63 -13.07 4.11 -5.63
N PRO A 64 -12.75 3.45 -4.51
CA PRO A 64 -13.72 3.16 -3.44
C PRO A 64 -14.28 4.39 -2.72
N LEU A 65 -13.61 5.54 -2.80
CA LEU A 65 -14.04 6.78 -2.15
C LEU A 65 -15.50 7.15 -2.52
N MET A 66 -15.86 7.07 -3.80
CA MET A 66 -17.18 7.47 -4.24
C MET A 66 -18.29 6.48 -3.79
N PRO A 67 -18.21 5.18 -4.11
CA PRO A 67 -19.25 4.24 -3.69
C PRO A 67 -19.27 4.04 -2.18
N GLY A 68 -18.10 4.00 -1.51
CA GLY A 68 -18.02 3.92 -0.04
C GLY A 68 -18.57 5.18 0.64
N GLY A 69 -18.26 6.36 0.08
CA GLY A 69 -18.82 7.64 0.55
C GLY A 69 -20.34 7.71 0.44
N LEU A 70 -20.93 7.15 -0.63
CA LEU A 70 -22.39 7.05 -0.75
C LEU A 70 -23.01 6.18 0.35
N LEU A 71 -22.39 5.03 0.66
CA LEU A 71 -22.82 4.16 1.77
C LEU A 71 -22.72 4.89 3.13
N LEU A 72 -21.68 5.70 3.33
CA LEU A 72 -21.54 6.54 4.51
C LEU A 72 -22.66 7.57 4.62
N VAL A 73 -22.92 8.33 3.54
CA VAL A 73 -23.99 9.34 3.52
C VAL A 73 -25.34 8.67 3.84
N GLU A 74 -25.59 7.50 3.27
CA GLU A 74 -26.78 6.71 3.55
C GLU A 74 -26.83 6.29 5.04
N ALA A 75 -25.74 5.77 5.60
CA ALA A 75 -25.66 5.36 7.01
C ALA A 75 -25.99 6.52 7.98
N LEU A 76 -25.51 7.73 7.68
CA LEU A 76 -25.86 8.94 8.43
C LEU A 76 -27.33 9.31 8.29
N LEU A 77 -27.88 9.28 7.09
CA LEU A 77 -29.31 9.56 6.84
C LEU A 77 -30.23 8.55 7.53
N LEU A 78 -29.83 7.30 7.58
CA LEU A 78 -30.55 6.20 8.25
C LEU A 78 -30.29 6.17 9.77
N ARG A 79 -29.47 7.08 10.32
CA ARG A 79 -29.10 7.15 11.73
C ARG A 79 -28.45 5.85 12.26
N MET A 80 -27.72 5.16 11.42
CA MET A 80 -26.93 4.00 11.81
C MET A 80 -25.64 4.41 12.55
N THR A 81 -25.20 5.65 12.35
CA THR A 81 -24.22 6.38 13.14
C THR A 81 -24.63 7.84 13.23
N THR A 82 -23.93 8.63 14.06
CA THR A 82 -24.20 10.06 14.24
C THR A 82 -23.03 10.90 13.73
N PRO A 83 -23.25 12.17 13.36
CA PRO A 83 -22.16 13.07 13.00
C PRO A 83 -21.13 13.24 14.15
N GLU A 84 -21.60 13.21 15.40
CA GLU A 84 -20.76 13.32 16.60
C GLU A 84 -19.84 12.10 16.73
N ALA A 85 -20.38 10.88 16.62
CA ALA A 85 -19.60 9.65 16.68
C ALA A 85 -18.56 9.59 15.54
N LEU A 86 -18.93 10.02 14.32
CA LEU A 86 -17.98 10.15 13.22
C LEU A 86 -16.86 11.15 13.54
N TYR A 87 -17.22 12.30 14.12
CA TYR A 87 -16.24 13.32 14.47
C TYR A 87 -15.27 12.83 15.58
N GLU A 88 -15.76 12.11 16.57
CA GLU A 88 -14.94 11.47 17.60
C GLU A 88 -13.94 10.47 17.00
N GLU A 89 -14.38 9.61 16.07
CA GLU A 89 -13.49 8.68 15.35
C GLU A 89 -12.40 9.42 14.57
N LEU A 90 -12.75 10.52 13.89
CA LEU A 90 -11.79 11.33 13.17
C LEU A 90 -10.79 12.03 14.09
N GLN A 91 -11.23 12.58 15.22
CA GLN A 91 -10.34 13.19 16.20
C GLN A 91 -9.38 12.16 16.81
N HIS A 92 -9.88 10.97 17.12
CA HIS A 92 -9.07 9.90 17.67
C HIS A 92 -7.98 9.46 16.71
N ASN A 93 -8.30 9.38 15.43
CA ASN A 93 -7.39 8.94 14.38
C ASN A 93 -6.68 10.09 13.63
N PHE A 94 -6.74 11.31 14.15
CA PHE A 94 -6.11 12.49 13.53
C PHE A 94 -4.61 12.34 13.26
N PRO A 95 -3.78 11.70 14.13
CA PRO A 95 -2.37 11.45 13.86
C PRO A 95 -2.13 10.62 12.58
N VAL A 96 -3.00 9.64 12.29
CA VAL A 96 -2.93 8.83 11.06
C VAL A 96 -3.24 9.66 9.82
N ILE A 97 -4.22 10.57 9.91
CA ILE A 97 -4.56 11.51 8.84
C ILE A 97 -3.37 12.44 8.55
N LEU A 98 -2.76 13.00 9.60
CA LEU A 98 -1.57 13.86 9.45
C LEU A 98 -0.38 13.12 8.84
N LEU A 99 -0.16 11.86 9.26
CA LEU A 99 0.88 11.02 8.66
C LEU A 99 0.68 10.92 7.14
N LEU A 100 -0.50 10.51 6.70
CA LEU A 100 -0.77 10.33 5.27
C LEU A 100 -0.62 11.64 4.50
N MET A 101 -1.12 12.75 5.04
CA MET A 101 -1.02 14.05 4.38
C MET A 101 0.44 14.51 4.24
N PHE A 102 1.20 14.51 5.31
CA PHE A 102 2.52 15.16 5.31
C PHE A 102 3.66 14.20 4.96
N MET A 103 3.59 12.93 5.37
CA MET A 103 4.64 11.98 4.99
C MET A 103 4.62 11.67 3.51
N VAL A 104 3.45 11.35 2.92
CA VAL A 104 3.35 11.08 1.48
C VAL A 104 3.76 12.31 0.68
N ALA A 105 3.30 13.52 1.06
CA ALA A 105 3.73 14.76 0.42
C ALA A 105 5.23 15.04 0.62
N GLY A 106 5.80 14.74 1.80
CA GLY A 106 7.22 14.89 2.09
C GLY A 106 8.10 14.00 1.21
N ILE A 107 7.68 12.76 1.04
CA ILE A 107 8.40 11.77 0.24
C ILE A 107 8.31 12.09 -1.26
N HIS A 108 7.25 12.76 -1.72
CA HIS A 108 7.19 13.28 -3.10
C HIS A 108 8.44 14.09 -3.47
N PHE A 109 8.96 14.90 -2.55
CA PHE A 109 10.18 15.71 -2.76
C PHE A 109 11.48 14.89 -2.66
N MET A 110 11.43 13.64 -2.21
CA MET A 110 12.58 12.72 -2.17
C MET A 110 12.64 11.81 -3.41
N LYS A 111 11.69 11.89 -4.30
CA LYS A 111 11.51 10.99 -5.44
C LYS A 111 12.76 10.90 -6.33
N GLU A 112 13.47 12.01 -6.55
CA GLU A 112 14.69 12.04 -7.39
C GLU A 112 15.83 11.21 -6.77
N LEU A 113 16.04 11.31 -5.45
CA LEU A 113 17.01 10.49 -4.73
C LEU A 113 16.69 9.01 -4.84
N LEU A 114 15.42 8.67 -4.61
CA LEU A 114 14.97 7.27 -4.67
C LEU A 114 15.12 6.69 -6.09
N LEU A 115 14.74 7.45 -7.12
CA LEU A 115 14.95 7.08 -8.52
C LEU A 115 16.44 6.88 -8.83
N TYR A 116 17.28 7.76 -8.34
CA TYR A 116 18.74 7.65 -8.50
C TYR A 116 19.27 6.34 -7.88
N LEU A 117 18.86 6.03 -6.65
CA LEU A 117 19.28 4.81 -5.95
C LEU A 117 18.86 3.54 -6.71
N PHE A 118 17.57 3.43 -7.07
CA PHE A 118 17.06 2.27 -7.81
C PHE A 118 17.72 2.11 -9.19
N SER A 119 17.97 3.22 -9.89
CA SER A 119 18.64 3.20 -11.18
C SER A 119 20.09 2.74 -11.08
N ARG A 120 20.82 3.19 -10.06
CA ARG A 120 22.21 2.77 -9.80
C ARG A 120 22.30 1.27 -9.49
N ILE A 121 21.39 0.74 -8.70
CA ILE A 121 21.37 -0.69 -8.40
C ILE A 121 21.04 -1.50 -9.65
N LEU A 122 20.01 -1.08 -10.43
CA LEU A 122 19.57 -1.77 -11.64
C LEU A 122 20.69 -1.95 -12.67
N LEU A 123 21.46 -0.89 -12.90
CA LEU A 123 22.50 -0.88 -13.93
C LEU A 123 23.85 -1.39 -13.40
N GLY A 124 24.13 -1.22 -12.10
CA GLY A 124 25.39 -1.60 -11.49
C GLY A 124 25.54 -3.10 -11.22
N VAL A 125 24.43 -3.83 -11.06
CA VAL A 125 24.45 -5.24 -10.65
C VAL A 125 24.08 -6.17 -11.80
N ARG A 126 25.01 -7.08 -12.16
CA ARG A 126 24.80 -8.04 -13.25
C ARG A 126 24.04 -9.30 -12.84
N SER A 127 24.29 -9.80 -11.63
CA SER A 127 23.63 -10.99 -11.12
C SER A 127 22.15 -10.72 -10.84
N LYS A 128 21.24 -11.43 -11.51
CA LYS A 128 19.78 -11.25 -11.35
C LYS A 128 19.32 -11.50 -9.89
N ALA A 129 19.84 -12.58 -9.26
CA ALA A 129 19.47 -12.91 -7.89
C ALA A 129 19.94 -11.83 -6.88
N ILE A 130 21.16 -11.31 -7.06
CA ILE A 130 21.68 -10.21 -6.22
C ILE A 130 20.91 -8.92 -6.50
N LEU A 131 20.61 -8.62 -7.75
CA LEU A 131 19.81 -7.45 -8.14
C LEU A 131 18.43 -7.48 -7.50
N SER A 132 17.71 -8.60 -7.63
CA SER A 132 16.39 -8.78 -7.06
C SER A 132 16.42 -8.71 -5.52
N LEU A 133 17.44 -9.31 -4.90
CA LEU A 133 17.65 -9.20 -3.46
C LEU A 133 17.89 -7.75 -3.01
N LEU A 134 18.75 -7.00 -3.71
CA LEU A 134 19.00 -5.59 -3.39
C LEU A 134 17.78 -4.71 -3.60
N PHE A 135 16.98 -4.97 -4.65
CA PHE A 135 15.70 -4.27 -4.83
C PHE A 135 14.72 -4.58 -3.68
N CYS A 136 14.61 -5.85 -3.29
CA CYS A 136 13.75 -6.25 -2.18
C CYS A 136 14.22 -5.63 -0.84
N VAL A 137 15.52 -5.70 -0.55
CA VAL A 137 16.12 -5.12 0.67
C VAL A 137 15.99 -3.60 0.69
N LEU A 138 16.30 -2.91 -0.42
CA LEU A 138 16.15 -1.46 -0.49
C LEU A 138 14.67 -1.05 -0.33
N SER A 139 13.76 -1.76 -0.98
CA SER A 139 12.32 -1.51 -0.84
C SER A 139 11.85 -1.74 0.59
N ALA A 140 12.32 -2.81 1.25
CA ALA A 140 12.00 -3.08 2.65
C ALA A 140 12.57 -2.01 3.58
N PHE A 141 13.84 -1.64 3.41
CA PHE A 141 14.46 -0.58 4.20
C PHE A 141 13.74 0.76 4.03
N LEU A 142 13.49 1.16 2.79
CA LEU A 142 12.79 2.41 2.52
C LEU A 142 11.36 2.40 3.06
N SER A 143 10.62 1.31 2.88
CA SER A 143 9.25 1.19 3.38
C SER A 143 9.14 1.16 4.90
N ALA A 144 10.22 0.81 5.61
CA ALA A 144 10.25 0.92 7.06
C ALA A 144 10.28 2.38 7.57
N PHE A 145 10.65 3.34 6.75
CA PHE A 145 10.73 4.76 7.11
C PHE A 145 9.87 5.66 6.23
N LEU A 146 9.47 5.15 5.07
CA LEU A 146 8.65 5.82 4.09
C LEU A 146 7.43 4.93 3.84
N ASP A 147 6.33 5.52 3.42
CA ASP A 147 5.13 4.75 3.08
C ASP A 147 5.37 3.80 1.88
N ALA A 148 4.79 2.58 1.97
CA ALA A 148 4.90 1.53 0.96
C ALA A 148 4.42 1.96 -0.44
N LEU A 149 3.36 2.77 -0.52
CA LEU A 149 2.82 3.30 -1.78
C LEU A 149 3.85 4.16 -2.48
N THR A 150 4.53 5.03 -1.75
CA THR A 150 5.54 5.94 -2.31
C THR A 150 6.77 5.21 -2.80
N VAL A 151 7.28 4.25 -2.05
CA VAL A 151 8.41 3.41 -2.51
C VAL A 151 8.01 2.68 -3.80
N THR A 152 6.80 2.12 -3.85
CA THR A 152 6.27 1.46 -5.05
C THR A 152 6.10 2.43 -6.22
N ALA A 153 5.63 3.67 -5.99
CA ALA A 153 5.52 4.71 -7.02
C ALA A 153 6.88 5.02 -7.68
N VAL A 154 7.94 5.07 -6.87
CA VAL A 154 9.30 5.29 -7.37
C VAL A 154 9.78 4.12 -8.22
N ILE A 155 9.59 2.89 -7.75
CA ILE A 155 9.96 1.68 -8.49
C ILE A 155 9.21 1.62 -9.83
N ILE A 156 7.91 1.92 -9.83
CA ILE A 156 7.08 2.02 -11.05
C ILE A 156 7.64 3.09 -11.98
N SER A 157 7.95 4.28 -11.47
CA SER A 157 8.48 5.40 -12.26
C SER A 157 9.82 5.04 -12.91
N ALA A 158 10.71 4.39 -12.17
CA ALA A 158 11.98 3.87 -12.71
C ALA A 158 11.75 2.84 -13.81
N ALA A 159 10.85 1.87 -13.58
CA ALA A 159 10.54 0.83 -14.54
C ALA A 159 9.88 1.38 -15.81
N VAL A 160 8.97 2.34 -15.71
CA VAL A 160 8.37 3.06 -16.87
C VAL A 160 9.44 3.78 -17.66
N GLY A 161 10.34 4.51 -16.97
CA GLY A 161 11.43 5.23 -17.61
C GLY A 161 12.34 4.29 -18.40
N PHE A 162 12.80 3.21 -17.80
CA PHE A 162 13.65 2.23 -18.47
C PHE A 162 12.95 1.50 -19.60
N TYR A 163 11.68 1.13 -19.41
CA TYR A 163 10.89 0.52 -20.46
C TYR A 163 10.75 1.47 -21.67
N ALA A 164 10.41 2.74 -21.41
CA ALA A 164 10.25 3.75 -22.44
C ALA A 164 11.54 3.97 -23.27
N VAL A 165 12.69 4.08 -22.61
CA VAL A 165 13.98 4.24 -23.28
C VAL A 165 14.23 3.07 -24.23
N TYR A 166 14.11 1.83 -23.76
CA TYR A 166 14.37 0.68 -24.61
C TYR A 166 13.32 0.50 -25.71
N HIS A 167 12.03 0.69 -25.40
CA HIS A 167 10.95 0.56 -26.39
C HIS A 167 11.13 1.53 -27.57
N ARG A 168 11.54 2.77 -27.29
CA ARG A 168 11.80 3.78 -28.33
C ARG A 168 12.99 3.38 -29.21
N VAL A 169 14.09 2.94 -28.62
CA VAL A 169 15.24 2.43 -29.37
C VAL A 169 14.83 1.23 -30.24
N ALA A 170 14.08 0.29 -29.70
CA ALA A 170 13.58 -0.89 -30.41
C ALA A 170 12.59 -0.54 -31.53
N SER A 171 11.96 0.62 -31.49
CA SER A 171 11.05 1.15 -32.52
C SER A 171 11.77 2.08 -33.53
N GLY A 172 13.09 2.21 -33.46
CA GLY A 172 13.87 3.10 -34.34
C GLY A 172 13.62 4.60 -34.09
N THR A 173 13.03 4.98 -32.94
CA THR A 173 12.75 6.38 -32.58
C THR A 173 13.77 6.90 -31.59
N ASN A 174 13.89 8.25 -31.48
CA ASN A 174 14.81 8.86 -30.53
C ASN A 174 14.35 8.56 -29.11
N PRO A 175 15.24 8.12 -28.18
CA PRO A 175 14.91 7.83 -26.78
C PRO A 175 14.27 9.00 -26.02
N ARG A 176 14.40 10.24 -26.51
CA ARG A 176 13.86 11.47 -25.90
C ARG A 176 12.54 11.95 -26.51
N GLU A 177 12.05 11.30 -27.57
CA GLU A 177 10.77 11.67 -28.20
C GLU A 177 9.59 10.99 -27.50
N GLU A 178 8.45 11.68 -27.38
CA GLU A 178 7.22 11.07 -26.90
C GLU A 178 6.64 10.14 -27.97
N SER A 179 6.50 8.86 -27.65
CA SER A 179 5.88 7.85 -28.52
C SER A 179 4.91 6.99 -27.72
N ALA A 180 3.92 6.40 -28.39
CA ALA A 180 2.99 5.46 -27.77
C ALA A 180 3.74 4.19 -27.33
N LEU A 181 3.72 3.92 -26.01
CA LEU A 181 4.42 2.79 -25.40
C LEU A 181 3.59 1.50 -25.35
N ASP A 182 2.30 1.60 -25.66
CA ASP A 182 1.30 0.53 -25.58
C ASP A 182 1.19 -0.31 -26.87
N SER A 183 1.85 0.12 -27.94
CA SER A 183 1.79 -0.52 -29.26
C SER A 183 3.15 -1.02 -29.73
N ASP A 184 3.24 -2.33 -29.98
CA ASP A 184 4.44 -2.99 -30.53
C ASP A 184 4.51 -2.98 -32.06
N HIS A 185 3.60 -2.27 -32.76
CA HIS A 185 3.53 -2.30 -34.21
C HIS A 185 4.80 -1.75 -34.90
N GLN A 186 5.46 -0.79 -34.24
CA GLN A 186 6.68 -0.16 -34.76
C GLN A 186 7.96 -0.86 -34.29
N VAL A 187 7.87 -1.83 -33.37
CA VAL A 187 9.05 -2.54 -32.86
C VAL A 187 9.61 -3.45 -33.95
N GLU A 188 10.87 -3.26 -34.28
CA GLU A 188 11.58 -4.10 -35.25
C GLU A 188 11.59 -5.56 -34.80
N GLN A 189 11.41 -6.48 -35.73
CA GLN A 189 11.30 -7.91 -35.46
C GLN A 189 12.53 -8.46 -34.70
N LEU A 190 13.70 -7.89 -34.92
CA LEU A 190 14.95 -8.22 -34.26
C LEU A 190 14.96 -7.91 -32.74
N HIS A 191 14.13 -6.96 -32.28
CA HIS A 191 14.09 -6.49 -30.91
C HIS A 191 12.89 -7.05 -30.14
N ARG A 192 11.98 -7.80 -30.76
CA ARG A 192 10.76 -8.30 -30.07
C ARG A 192 11.06 -9.29 -28.97
N ASP A 193 11.97 -10.23 -29.20
CA ASP A 193 12.35 -11.23 -28.19
C ASP A 193 13.05 -10.57 -26.99
N ASP A 194 13.95 -9.62 -27.25
CA ASP A 194 14.62 -8.84 -26.22
C ASP A 194 13.59 -8.00 -25.39
N LEU A 195 12.59 -7.41 -26.07
CA LEU A 195 11.54 -6.64 -25.41
C LEU A 195 10.65 -7.53 -24.52
N ASP A 196 10.24 -8.69 -24.99
CA ASP A 196 9.43 -9.64 -24.23
C ASP A 196 10.19 -10.22 -23.05
N GLN A 197 11.48 -10.50 -23.19
CA GLN A 197 12.36 -10.90 -22.11
C GLN A 197 12.55 -9.76 -21.10
N PHE A 198 12.70 -8.52 -21.56
CA PHE A 198 12.81 -7.34 -20.70
C PHE A 198 11.52 -7.06 -19.92
N ARG A 199 10.35 -7.25 -20.52
CA ARG A 199 9.05 -7.21 -19.80
C ARG A 199 9.00 -8.22 -18.68
N ALA A 200 9.41 -9.46 -18.91
CA ALA A 200 9.43 -10.50 -17.89
C ALA A 200 10.44 -10.19 -16.77
N PHE A 201 11.60 -9.65 -17.14
CA PHE A 201 12.61 -9.17 -16.20
C PHE A 201 12.08 -8.05 -15.30
N LEU A 202 11.50 -6.99 -15.88
CA LEU A 202 10.92 -5.87 -15.12
C LEU A 202 9.77 -6.33 -14.22
N ARG A 203 8.89 -7.20 -14.73
CA ARG A 203 7.78 -7.74 -13.93
C ARG A 203 8.26 -8.46 -12.69
N SER A 204 9.27 -9.33 -12.79
CA SER A 204 9.83 -10.01 -11.62
C SER A 204 10.47 -9.03 -10.64
N LEU A 205 11.16 -8.00 -11.13
CA LEU A 205 11.80 -7.00 -10.29
C LEU A 205 10.78 -6.13 -9.55
N LEU A 206 9.71 -5.71 -10.24
CA LEU A 206 8.59 -4.97 -9.66
C LEU A 206 7.90 -5.78 -8.55
N MET A 207 7.68 -7.07 -8.76
CA MET A 207 7.10 -7.96 -7.75
C MET A 207 7.99 -8.08 -6.52
N HIS A 208 9.30 -8.27 -6.68
CA HIS A 208 10.24 -8.29 -5.55
C HIS A 208 10.28 -6.96 -4.79
N GLY A 209 10.22 -5.83 -5.52
CA GLY A 209 10.11 -4.51 -4.91
C GLY A 209 8.83 -4.33 -4.09
N ALA A 210 7.68 -4.69 -4.66
CA ALA A 210 6.39 -4.61 -3.98
C ALA A 210 6.30 -5.55 -2.77
N VAL A 211 6.84 -6.78 -2.84
CA VAL A 211 6.95 -7.66 -1.66
C VAL A 211 7.91 -7.08 -0.63
N GLY A 212 9.02 -6.48 -1.08
CA GLY A 212 9.97 -5.80 -0.19
C GLY A 212 9.29 -4.71 0.63
N THR A 213 8.40 -3.90 0.02
CA THR A 213 7.66 -2.87 0.79
C THR A 213 6.79 -3.48 1.88
N ALA A 214 6.11 -4.59 1.63
CA ALA A 214 5.31 -5.29 2.65
C ALA A 214 6.18 -5.87 3.77
N LEU A 215 7.35 -6.46 3.43
CA LEU A 215 8.31 -7.00 4.40
C LEU A 215 8.89 -5.93 5.33
N GLY A 216 9.17 -4.75 4.81
CA GLY A 216 9.70 -3.63 5.59
C GLY A 216 8.63 -2.83 6.30
N GLY A 217 7.50 -2.62 5.61
CA GLY A 217 6.37 -1.84 6.12
C GLY A 217 5.80 -2.38 7.43
N VAL A 218 5.70 -3.71 7.57
CA VAL A 218 5.20 -4.34 8.81
C VAL A 218 6.07 -4.07 10.03
N CYS A 219 7.35 -3.74 9.84
CA CYS A 219 8.34 -3.70 10.92
C CYS A 219 8.26 -2.44 11.79
N THR A 220 7.73 -1.34 11.27
CA THR A 220 7.80 -0.04 11.93
C THR A 220 6.47 0.70 11.94
N LEU A 221 6.38 1.66 12.84
CA LEU A 221 5.19 2.49 13.05
C LEU A 221 4.77 3.25 11.78
N VAL A 222 5.72 3.63 10.93
CA VAL A 222 5.51 4.53 9.77
C VAL A 222 5.35 3.78 8.47
N GLY A 223 5.76 2.51 8.43
CA GLY A 223 5.82 1.72 7.20
C GLY A 223 4.49 1.48 6.53
N GLU A 224 3.42 1.43 7.34
CA GLU A 224 2.04 1.26 6.87
C GLU A 224 1.09 2.06 7.78
N PRO A 225 0.00 2.66 7.25
CA PRO A 225 -0.91 3.48 8.06
C PRO A 225 -1.56 2.75 9.24
N GLN A 226 -1.90 1.47 9.08
CA GLN A 226 -2.47 0.65 10.16
C GLN A 226 -1.51 0.44 11.34
N ASN A 227 -0.21 0.46 11.08
CA ASN A 227 0.79 0.33 12.14
C ASN A 227 0.74 1.54 13.08
N LEU A 228 0.61 2.75 12.50
CA LEU A 228 0.48 3.97 13.29
C LEU A 228 -0.79 3.95 14.14
N LEU A 229 -1.90 3.48 13.57
CA LEU A 229 -3.15 3.32 14.30
C LEU A 229 -2.96 2.37 15.51
N ILE A 230 -2.40 1.16 15.26
CA ILE A 230 -2.15 0.19 16.31
C ILE A 230 -1.19 0.76 17.37
N GLY A 231 -0.10 1.41 16.93
CA GLY A 231 0.85 2.05 17.83
C GLY A 231 0.22 3.14 18.70
N HIS A 232 -0.66 3.96 18.11
CA HIS A 232 -1.43 4.97 18.83
C HIS A 232 -2.36 4.34 19.89
N GLU A 233 -3.12 3.30 19.53
CA GLU A 233 -3.99 2.56 20.44
C GLU A 233 -3.23 1.91 21.61
N MET A 234 -2.01 1.45 21.32
CA MET A 234 -1.12 0.82 22.29
C MET A 234 -0.29 1.80 23.12
N GLY A 235 -0.19 3.07 22.70
CA GLY A 235 0.74 4.05 23.27
C GLY A 235 2.20 3.69 22.97
N TRP A 236 2.49 3.03 21.84
CA TRP A 236 3.85 2.66 21.43
C TRP A 236 4.48 3.75 20.58
N HIS A 237 5.69 4.15 20.94
CA HIS A 237 6.55 4.98 20.09
C HIS A 237 7.24 4.14 19.02
N PHE A 238 7.97 4.78 18.13
CA PHE A 238 8.61 4.13 16.98
C PHE A 238 9.52 2.94 17.40
N ALA A 239 10.37 3.15 18.40
CA ALA A 239 11.27 2.11 18.89
C ALA A 239 10.51 0.97 19.62
N ASP A 240 9.50 1.32 20.43
CA ASP A 240 8.67 0.35 21.14
C ASP A 240 7.94 -0.55 20.15
N PHE A 241 7.31 0.06 19.13
CA PHE A 241 6.63 -0.68 18.08
C PHE A 241 7.56 -1.68 17.39
N PHE A 242 8.73 -1.20 16.94
CA PHE A 242 9.72 -2.06 16.30
C PHE A 242 10.11 -3.24 17.21
N LEU A 243 10.47 -2.99 18.46
CA LEU A 243 10.91 -4.02 19.39
C LEU A 243 9.81 -5.05 19.70
N LYS A 244 8.54 -4.60 19.81
CA LYS A 244 7.40 -5.49 20.06
C LYS A 244 7.06 -6.37 18.85
N VAL A 245 7.17 -5.83 17.63
CA VAL A 245 6.84 -6.56 16.40
C VAL A 245 8.02 -7.37 15.85
N ALA A 246 9.26 -7.02 16.18
CA ALA A 246 10.48 -7.65 15.68
C ALA A 246 10.56 -9.17 15.88
N PRO A 247 10.10 -9.78 17.00
CA PRO A 247 10.12 -11.24 17.15
C PRO A 247 9.38 -11.97 16.02
N VAL A 248 8.35 -11.38 15.44
CA VAL A 248 7.62 -11.95 14.30
C VAL A 248 8.16 -11.40 12.98
N SER A 249 8.32 -10.08 12.85
CA SER A 249 8.63 -9.44 11.58
C SER A 249 10.04 -9.72 11.07
N MET A 250 11.06 -9.79 11.96
CA MET A 250 12.44 -10.01 11.53
C MET A 250 12.70 -11.42 10.95
N PRO A 251 12.24 -12.50 11.58
CA PRO A 251 12.32 -13.84 10.97
C PRO A 251 11.56 -13.92 9.63
N VAL A 252 10.38 -13.30 9.54
CA VAL A 252 9.60 -13.26 8.29
C VAL A 252 10.33 -12.44 7.22
N LEU A 253 10.94 -11.32 7.56
CA LEU A 253 11.79 -10.54 6.65
C LEU A 253 12.94 -11.41 6.10
N ALA A 254 13.67 -12.10 6.98
CA ALA A 254 14.76 -12.98 6.57
C ALA A 254 14.27 -14.12 5.64
N ALA A 255 13.14 -14.75 5.96
CA ALA A 255 12.54 -15.80 5.15
C ALA A 255 12.02 -15.27 3.80
N GLY A 256 11.42 -14.07 3.78
CA GLY A 256 10.99 -13.41 2.55
C GLY A 256 12.16 -13.07 1.62
N LEU A 257 13.28 -12.56 2.17
CA LEU A 257 14.51 -12.31 1.40
C LEU A 257 15.14 -13.61 0.87
N ALA A 258 15.13 -14.67 1.68
CA ALA A 258 15.57 -15.99 1.23
C ALA A 258 14.67 -16.54 0.10
N THR A 259 13.36 -16.33 0.20
CA THR A 259 12.37 -16.71 -0.84
C THR A 259 12.65 -15.94 -2.14
N CYS A 260 12.98 -14.65 -2.07
CA CYS A 260 13.38 -13.85 -3.25
C CYS A 260 14.58 -14.51 -3.99
N VAL A 261 15.64 -14.84 -3.26
CA VAL A 261 16.83 -15.49 -3.84
C VAL A 261 16.51 -16.87 -4.41
N LEU A 262 15.69 -17.64 -3.69
CA LEU A 262 15.31 -19.00 -4.11
C LEU A 262 14.48 -18.99 -5.39
N LEU A 263 13.49 -18.10 -5.50
CA LEU A 263 12.65 -17.95 -6.69
C LEU A 263 13.46 -17.55 -7.92
N GLU A 264 14.41 -16.62 -7.78
CA GLU A 264 15.28 -16.22 -8.88
C GLU A 264 16.23 -17.34 -9.32
N LYS A 265 16.79 -18.13 -8.39
CA LYS A 265 17.69 -19.24 -8.70
C LYS A 265 16.95 -20.43 -9.31
N LEU A 266 15.77 -20.78 -8.81
CA LEU A 266 14.96 -21.89 -9.28
C LEU A 266 14.14 -21.55 -10.52
N ARG A 267 14.00 -20.26 -10.86
CA ARG A 267 13.22 -19.76 -12.00
C ARG A 267 11.75 -20.21 -11.96
N LEU A 268 11.16 -20.21 -10.78
CA LEU A 268 9.77 -20.62 -10.55
C LEU A 268 8.83 -19.42 -10.51
N PHE A 269 7.55 -19.64 -10.68
CA PHE A 269 6.47 -18.65 -10.56
C PHE A 269 6.63 -17.39 -11.44
N GLY A 270 7.41 -17.48 -12.53
CA GLY A 270 7.65 -16.36 -13.46
C GLY A 270 8.84 -15.47 -13.09
N TYR A 271 9.68 -15.92 -12.15
CA TYR A 271 10.96 -15.31 -11.79
C TYR A 271 12.13 -15.92 -12.60
N GLY A 272 13.34 -15.35 -12.43
CA GLY A 272 14.58 -15.89 -13.00
C GLY A 272 14.92 -15.41 -14.44
N THR A 273 14.11 -14.53 -15.03
CA THR A 273 14.41 -13.95 -16.34
C THR A 273 15.52 -12.93 -16.24
N LEU A 274 16.55 -13.07 -17.08
CA LEU A 274 17.70 -12.17 -17.14
C LEU A 274 17.39 -10.94 -18.01
N MET A 275 18.06 -9.82 -17.75
CA MET A 275 18.02 -8.66 -18.63
C MET A 275 18.85 -8.97 -19.89
N PRO A 276 18.31 -8.80 -21.11
CA PRO A 276 19.08 -8.94 -22.34
C PRO A 276 20.27 -7.98 -22.36
N GLU A 277 21.40 -8.43 -22.90
CA GLU A 277 22.63 -7.60 -22.91
C GLU A 277 22.47 -6.33 -23.76
N ARG A 278 21.74 -6.41 -24.88
CA ARG A 278 21.41 -5.22 -25.70
C ARG A 278 20.61 -4.18 -24.91
N VAL A 279 19.61 -4.63 -24.14
CA VAL A 279 18.82 -3.74 -23.28
C VAL A 279 19.73 -3.06 -22.25
N ARG A 280 20.60 -3.84 -21.61
CA ARG A 280 21.56 -3.32 -20.63
C ARG A 280 22.48 -2.24 -21.20
N GLN A 281 23.01 -2.47 -22.40
CA GLN A 281 23.91 -1.52 -23.08
C GLN A 281 23.17 -0.20 -23.39
N VAL A 282 21.95 -0.28 -23.96
CA VAL A 282 21.13 0.89 -24.26
C VAL A 282 20.84 1.70 -22.99
N LEU A 283 20.41 1.03 -21.93
CA LEU A 283 20.08 1.68 -20.66
C LEU A 283 21.32 2.27 -19.98
N ALA A 284 22.46 1.59 -20.03
CA ALA A 284 23.71 2.08 -19.45
C ALA A 284 24.23 3.33 -20.19
N THR A 285 24.15 3.35 -21.53
CA THR A 285 24.53 4.53 -22.32
C THR A 285 23.62 5.71 -22.00
N TYR A 286 22.32 5.51 -21.99
CA TYR A 286 21.34 6.56 -21.66
C TYR A 286 21.57 7.12 -20.24
N ALA A 287 21.79 6.24 -19.24
CA ALA A 287 22.04 6.66 -17.87
C ALA A 287 23.37 7.42 -17.72
N ALA A 288 24.40 7.05 -18.48
CA ALA A 288 25.68 7.78 -18.48
C ALA A 288 25.54 9.19 -19.08
N GLU A 289 24.78 9.32 -20.16
CA GLU A 289 24.45 10.61 -20.77
C GLU A 289 23.63 11.50 -19.82
N ASP A 290 22.61 10.94 -19.16
CA ASP A 290 21.76 11.65 -18.20
C ASP A 290 22.60 12.14 -17.00
N ASP A 291 23.48 11.28 -16.47
CA ASP A 291 24.37 11.62 -15.34
C ASP A 291 25.40 12.71 -15.73
N ALA A 292 25.91 12.68 -16.97
CA ALA A 292 26.80 13.71 -17.50
C ALA A 292 26.09 15.06 -17.71
N ALA A 293 24.82 15.01 -18.12
CA ALA A 293 23.98 16.20 -18.32
C ALA A 293 23.47 16.83 -17.02
N ARG A 294 23.61 16.12 -15.87
CA ARG A 294 23.09 16.56 -14.59
C ARG A 294 23.77 17.85 -14.10
N THR A 295 22.96 18.87 -13.86
CA THR A 295 23.42 20.16 -13.38
C THR A 295 23.92 20.10 -11.94
N GLN A 296 24.73 21.11 -11.53
CA GLN A 296 25.18 21.20 -10.15
C GLN A 296 24.00 21.36 -9.16
N ALA A 297 22.97 22.10 -9.54
CA ALA A 297 21.75 22.26 -8.73
C ALA A 297 21.05 20.90 -8.47
N GLN A 298 20.93 20.05 -9.48
CA GLN A 298 20.37 18.70 -9.30
C GLN A 298 21.24 17.82 -8.41
N ARG A 299 22.57 17.92 -8.47
CA ARG A 299 23.48 17.19 -7.56
C ARG A 299 23.30 17.66 -6.11
N VAL A 300 23.21 18.97 -5.90
CA VAL A 300 22.93 19.53 -4.57
C VAL A 300 21.57 19.09 -4.06
N ALA A 301 20.53 19.05 -4.90
CA ALA A 301 19.22 18.56 -4.52
C ALA A 301 19.27 17.10 -4.02
N LEU A 302 20.03 16.21 -4.67
CA LEU A 302 20.20 14.84 -4.18
C LEU A 302 20.87 14.78 -2.80
N VAL A 303 21.86 15.64 -2.54
CA VAL A 303 22.51 15.71 -1.22
C VAL A 303 21.53 16.21 -0.16
N VAL A 304 20.75 17.25 -0.46
CA VAL A 304 19.72 17.79 0.44
C VAL A 304 18.66 16.72 0.75
N GLN A 305 18.18 15.99 -0.25
CA GLN A 305 17.23 14.90 -0.07
C GLN A 305 17.81 13.78 0.79
N GLY A 306 19.10 13.41 0.60
CA GLY A 306 19.81 12.42 1.40
C GLY A 306 19.96 12.85 2.87
N LEU A 307 20.30 14.12 3.12
CA LEU A 307 20.37 14.67 4.48
C LEU A 307 18.97 14.72 5.14
N ALA A 308 17.96 15.12 4.40
CA ALA A 308 16.58 15.13 4.89
C ALA A 308 16.11 13.71 5.25
N ALA A 309 16.47 12.68 4.45
CA ALA A 309 16.18 11.29 4.76
C ALA A 309 16.89 10.84 6.05
N LEU A 310 18.15 11.21 6.25
CA LEU A 310 18.88 10.88 7.47
C LEU A 310 18.24 11.56 8.70
N ILE A 311 17.88 12.84 8.57
CA ILE A 311 17.20 13.60 9.64
C ILE A 311 15.84 12.95 9.95
N LEU A 312 15.07 12.56 8.94
CA LEU A 312 13.80 11.83 9.09
C LEU A 312 14.00 10.59 9.98
N ILE A 313 14.96 9.72 9.63
CA ILE A 313 15.23 8.47 10.36
C ILE A 313 15.62 8.77 11.82
N VAL A 314 16.48 9.76 12.06
CA VAL A 314 16.89 10.15 13.40
C VAL A 314 15.71 10.71 14.21
N CYS A 315 14.91 11.59 13.62
CA CYS A 315 13.75 12.19 14.30
C CYS A 315 12.67 11.14 14.65
N LEU A 316 12.44 10.16 13.77
CA LEU A 316 11.54 9.04 14.05
C LEU A 316 12.10 8.16 15.18
N GLY A 317 13.37 7.80 15.12
CA GLY A 317 14.02 6.95 16.12
C GLY A 317 14.08 7.57 17.52
N LEU A 318 14.29 8.90 17.59
CA LEU A 318 14.36 9.67 18.84
C LEU A 318 13.01 10.22 19.29
N HIS A 319 11.93 9.98 18.52
CA HIS A 319 10.58 10.49 18.78
C HIS A 319 10.57 12.01 19.08
N ILE A 320 11.20 12.79 18.18
CA ILE A 320 11.35 14.26 18.35
C ILE A 320 9.98 14.96 18.26
N ALA A 321 9.08 14.44 17.45
CA ALA A 321 7.71 14.96 17.27
C ALA A 321 6.80 13.83 16.74
N GLU A 322 5.50 14.11 16.69
CA GLU A 322 4.53 13.24 16.01
C GLU A 322 4.91 13.02 14.55
N VAL A 323 4.67 11.81 14.06
CA VAL A 323 5.13 11.35 12.74
C VAL A 323 4.70 12.27 11.61
N GLY A 324 3.45 12.74 11.62
CA GLY A 324 2.96 13.69 10.62
C GLY A 324 3.74 15.01 10.61
N LEU A 325 4.13 15.53 11.79
CA LEU A 325 4.93 16.75 11.91
C LEU A 325 6.37 16.55 11.41
N ILE A 326 6.93 15.36 11.61
CA ILE A 326 8.23 14.99 11.03
C ILE A 326 8.14 15.00 9.50
N GLY A 327 7.04 14.51 8.93
CA GLY A 327 6.77 14.62 7.48
C GLY A 327 6.73 16.06 6.98
N LEU A 328 6.05 16.95 7.70
CA LEU A 328 6.04 18.38 7.40
C LEU A 328 7.45 19.01 7.47
N MET A 329 8.24 18.61 8.47
CA MET A 329 9.64 19.07 8.58
C MET A 329 10.46 18.65 7.34
N VAL A 330 10.28 17.43 6.83
CA VAL A 330 10.95 16.98 5.58
C VAL A 330 10.56 17.84 4.40
N ILE A 331 9.27 18.16 4.24
CA ILE A 331 8.79 19.08 3.19
C ILE A 331 9.53 20.41 3.30
N VAL A 332 9.55 21.02 4.48
CA VAL A 332 10.17 22.33 4.71
C VAL A 332 11.67 22.28 4.43
N LEU A 333 12.39 21.27 4.93
CA LEU A 333 13.83 21.14 4.71
C LEU A 333 14.15 21.03 3.22
N ILE A 334 13.50 20.10 2.52
CA ILE A 334 13.82 19.88 1.10
C ILE A 334 13.44 21.11 0.28
N THR A 335 12.24 21.65 0.43
CA THR A 335 11.77 22.77 -0.38
C THR A 335 12.57 24.05 -0.15
N ALA A 336 12.91 24.35 1.11
CA ALA A 336 13.71 25.53 1.46
C ALA A 336 15.13 25.48 0.86
N PHE A 337 15.80 24.30 0.91
CA PHE A 337 17.17 24.18 0.42
C PHE A 337 17.29 23.82 -1.07
N THR A 338 16.18 23.44 -1.73
CA THR A 338 16.14 23.22 -3.19
C THR A 338 15.48 24.37 -3.96
N GLY A 339 15.05 25.44 -3.26
CA GLY A 339 14.44 26.63 -3.87
C GLY A 339 13.04 26.36 -4.44
N ILE A 340 12.30 25.42 -3.88
CA ILE A 340 10.91 25.15 -4.26
C ILE A 340 10.00 26.04 -3.41
N THR A 341 9.63 27.22 -3.94
CA THR A 341 8.79 28.20 -3.26
C THR A 341 7.42 28.39 -3.92
N ASP A 342 7.18 27.70 -5.02
CA ASP A 342 5.95 27.79 -5.80
C ASP A 342 4.84 26.93 -5.20
N GLU A 343 3.68 27.53 -4.91
CA GLU A 343 2.51 26.87 -4.35
C GLU A 343 1.98 25.72 -5.24
N HIS A 344 2.08 25.84 -6.57
CA HIS A 344 1.66 24.77 -7.48
C HIS A 344 2.53 23.51 -7.35
N ARG A 345 3.82 23.68 -7.10
CA ARG A 345 4.73 22.55 -6.87
C ARG A 345 4.47 21.90 -5.52
N LEU A 346 4.19 22.67 -4.48
CA LEU A 346 3.76 22.18 -3.18
C LEU A 346 2.41 21.45 -3.30
N GLY A 347 1.43 22.06 -3.96
CA GLY A 347 0.09 21.49 -4.15
C GLY A 347 0.12 20.12 -4.84
N ARG A 348 1.00 19.91 -5.83
CA ARG A 348 1.15 18.62 -6.52
C ARG A 348 1.59 17.50 -5.58
N ALA A 349 2.44 17.78 -4.60
CA ALA A 349 2.85 16.78 -3.61
C ALA A 349 1.67 16.30 -2.75
N PHE A 350 0.76 17.21 -2.40
CA PHE A 350 -0.46 16.87 -1.65
C PHE A 350 -1.52 16.17 -2.52
N GLN A 351 -1.54 16.41 -3.84
CA GLN A 351 -2.45 15.71 -4.76
C GLN A 351 -2.25 14.19 -4.73
N ASP A 352 -1.03 13.70 -4.53
CA ASP A 352 -0.73 12.28 -4.42
C ASP A 352 -1.27 11.68 -3.11
N ALA A 353 -1.30 12.46 -2.01
CA ALA A 353 -1.75 12.02 -0.69
C ALA A 353 -3.28 12.06 -0.51
N MET A 354 -3.95 13.07 -1.09
CA MET A 354 -5.37 13.38 -0.81
C MET A 354 -6.37 12.27 -1.14
N PRO A 355 -6.27 11.51 -2.26
CA PRO A 355 -7.25 10.48 -2.57
C PRO A 355 -7.33 9.40 -1.48
N PHE A 356 -6.18 8.92 -1.01
CA PHE A 356 -6.14 7.88 0.03
C PHE A 356 -6.52 8.44 1.40
N THR A 357 -6.07 9.65 1.74
CA THR A 357 -6.49 10.33 2.99
C THR A 357 -8.00 10.52 3.05
N SER A 358 -8.63 10.90 1.94
CA SER A 358 -10.10 11.03 1.86
C SER A 358 -10.81 9.68 2.02
N LEU A 359 -10.26 8.62 1.43
CA LEU A 359 -10.80 7.27 1.59
C LEU A 359 -10.69 6.78 3.03
N LEU A 360 -9.62 7.14 3.73
CA LEU A 360 -9.43 6.81 5.14
C LEU A 360 -10.51 7.44 6.03
N VAL A 361 -10.93 8.67 5.73
CA VAL A 361 -12.06 9.31 6.41
C VAL A 361 -13.34 8.48 6.26
N VAL A 362 -13.58 7.91 5.07
CA VAL A 362 -14.72 7.00 4.85
C VAL A 362 -14.55 5.70 5.64
N PHE A 363 -13.33 5.17 5.80
CA PHE A 363 -13.08 4.00 6.64
C PHE A 363 -13.49 4.27 8.09
N PHE A 364 -13.02 5.36 8.68
CA PHE A 364 -13.37 5.72 10.07
C PHE A 364 -14.88 5.92 10.25
N ALA A 365 -15.56 6.43 9.24
CA ALA A 365 -16.99 6.57 9.28
C ALA A 365 -17.74 5.22 9.28
N VAL A 366 -17.27 4.23 8.52
CA VAL A 366 -17.81 2.87 8.58
C VAL A 366 -17.47 2.22 9.92
N VAL A 367 -16.30 2.48 10.48
CA VAL A 367 -15.91 2.03 11.84
C VAL A 367 -16.86 2.63 12.89
N ALA A 368 -17.24 3.90 12.78
CA ALA A 368 -18.24 4.50 13.67
C ALA A 368 -19.59 3.75 13.64
N VAL A 369 -20.02 3.26 12.45
CA VAL A 369 -21.21 2.40 12.36
C VAL A 369 -20.98 1.06 13.07
N ILE A 370 -19.81 0.44 12.87
CA ILE A 370 -19.46 -0.84 13.49
C ILE A 370 -19.49 -0.72 15.01
N HIS A 371 -18.89 0.33 15.59
CA HIS A 371 -18.86 0.56 17.02
C HIS A 371 -20.25 0.83 17.58
N GLN A 372 -21.02 1.72 16.95
CA GLN A 372 -22.35 2.06 17.43
C GLN A 372 -23.32 0.87 17.43
N GLN A 373 -23.18 -0.03 16.46
CA GLN A 373 -23.99 -1.24 16.33
C GLN A 373 -23.35 -2.46 17.01
N GLN A 374 -22.16 -2.33 17.60
CA GLN A 374 -21.39 -3.40 18.27
C GLN A 374 -21.24 -4.67 17.41
N LEU A 375 -20.96 -4.51 16.12
CA LEU A 375 -21.01 -5.62 15.17
C LEU A 375 -19.95 -6.68 15.44
N PHE A 376 -18.72 -6.29 15.74
CA PHE A 376 -17.59 -7.21 15.94
C PHE A 376 -17.44 -7.69 17.39
N SER A 377 -18.11 -7.09 18.36
CA SER A 377 -18.03 -7.48 19.76
C SER A 377 -18.35 -8.97 20.02
N PRO A 378 -19.35 -9.60 19.33
CA PRO A 378 -19.58 -11.05 19.49
C PRO A 378 -18.44 -11.91 18.94
N LEU A 379 -17.79 -11.47 17.85
CA LEU A 379 -16.64 -12.18 17.25
C LEU A 379 -15.44 -12.11 18.20
N ILE A 380 -15.16 -10.96 18.73
CA ILE A 380 -14.05 -10.78 19.70
C ILE A 380 -14.34 -11.55 20.99
N ALA A 381 -15.56 -11.50 21.51
CA ALA A 381 -15.95 -12.30 22.68
C ALA A 381 -15.74 -13.80 22.43
N TRP A 382 -16.06 -14.30 21.24
CA TRP A 382 -15.79 -15.70 20.87
C TRP A 382 -14.29 -16.02 20.84
N VAL A 383 -13.45 -15.15 20.26
CA VAL A 383 -12.00 -15.33 20.25
C VAL A 383 -11.44 -15.32 21.67
N LEU A 384 -11.88 -14.39 22.53
CA LEU A 384 -11.43 -14.28 23.91
C LEU A 384 -11.92 -15.42 24.81
N ALA A 385 -12.94 -16.18 24.39
CA ALA A 385 -13.36 -17.41 25.06
C ALA A 385 -12.45 -18.63 24.75
N LEU A 386 -11.58 -18.53 23.76
CA LEU A 386 -10.56 -19.55 23.49
C LEU A 386 -9.47 -19.52 24.56
N PRO A 387 -8.71 -20.64 24.74
CA PRO A 387 -7.49 -20.61 25.57
C PRO A 387 -6.56 -19.47 25.13
N SER A 388 -5.98 -18.77 26.10
CA SER A 388 -5.15 -17.57 25.84
C SER A 388 -4.03 -17.80 24.83
N GLU A 389 -3.44 -19.00 24.84
CA GLU A 389 -2.39 -19.41 23.88
C GLU A 389 -2.86 -19.51 22.42
N GLN A 390 -4.16 -19.69 22.20
CA GLN A 390 -4.73 -19.83 20.84
C GLN A 390 -5.23 -18.49 20.28
N GLN A 391 -5.50 -17.52 21.15
CA GLN A 391 -6.09 -16.23 20.75
C GLN A 391 -5.21 -15.46 19.75
N PRO A 392 -3.88 -15.31 19.94
CA PRO A 392 -3.03 -14.59 19.00
C PRO A 392 -3.05 -15.21 17.60
N GLY A 393 -2.89 -16.55 17.52
CA GLY A 393 -2.91 -17.28 16.25
C GLY A 393 -4.26 -17.17 15.52
N MET A 394 -5.38 -17.21 16.27
CA MET A 394 -6.72 -17.03 15.70
C MET A 394 -6.95 -15.62 15.19
N LEU A 395 -6.56 -14.59 15.94
CA LEU A 395 -6.64 -13.20 15.48
C LEU A 395 -5.77 -12.95 14.25
N TYR A 396 -4.55 -13.50 14.23
CA TYR A 396 -3.67 -13.42 13.06
C TYR A 396 -4.36 -13.97 11.80
N LEU A 397 -4.96 -15.17 11.88
CA LEU A 397 -5.66 -15.78 10.75
C LEU A 397 -6.90 -15.00 10.34
N ALA A 398 -7.74 -14.58 11.30
CA ALA A 398 -8.94 -13.81 11.01
C ALA A 398 -8.62 -12.47 10.32
N ASN A 399 -7.63 -11.75 10.84
CA ASN A 399 -7.12 -10.53 10.23
C ASN A 399 -6.55 -10.79 8.83
N GLY A 400 -5.73 -11.83 8.68
CA GLY A 400 -5.10 -12.17 7.41
C GLY A 400 -6.09 -12.51 6.30
N LEU A 401 -7.13 -13.29 6.62
CA LEU A 401 -8.18 -13.62 5.67
C LEU A 401 -8.97 -12.40 5.23
N LEU A 402 -9.37 -11.56 6.17
CA LEU A 402 -10.13 -10.35 5.86
C LEU A 402 -9.26 -9.33 5.11
N SER A 403 -8.01 -9.16 5.51
CA SER A 403 -7.05 -8.26 4.89
C SER A 403 -6.65 -8.68 3.48
N ALA A 404 -6.67 -9.97 3.17
CA ALA A 404 -6.41 -10.46 1.81
C ALA A 404 -7.47 -10.01 0.78
N ILE A 405 -8.66 -9.62 1.21
CA ILE A 405 -9.76 -9.20 0.34
C ILE A 405 -10.22 -7.76 0.53
N SER A 406 -9.76 -7.11 1.60
CA SER A 406 -10.12 -5.71 1.92
C SER A 406 -8.86 -4.91 2.28
N ASP A 407 -9.05 -3.65 2.69
CA ASP A 407 -7.95 -2.77 3.07
C ASP A 407 -7.42 -3.06 4.49
N ASN A 408 -6.09 -3.02 4.66
CA ASN A 408 -5.41 -3.33 5.92
C ASN A 408 -5.76 -2.36 7.04
N VAL A 409 -5.91 -1.05 6.72
CA VAL A 409 -6.23 -0.03 7.72
C VAL A 409 -7.62 -0.28 8.29
N PHE A 410 -8.58 -0.56 7.41
CA PHE A 410 -9.95 -0.88 7.81
C PHE A 410 -10.00 -2.10 8.74
N VAL A 411 -9.31 -3.18 8.36
CA VAL A 411 -9.27 -4.41 9.18
C VAL A 411 -8.60 -4.16 10.53
N ALA A 412 -7.43 -3.54 10.53
CA ALA A 412 -6.69 -3.26 11.76
C ALA A 412 -7.49 -2.38 12.73
N THR A 413 -8.17 -1.34 12.20
CA THR A 413 -8.99 -0.44 13.02
C THR A 413 -10.06 -1.20 13.78
N ILE A 414 -10.82 -2.05 13.08
CA ILE A 414 -11.89 -2.83 13.71
C ILE A 414 -11.34 -3.70 14.85
N TYR A 415 -10.33 -4.51 14.56
CA TYR A 415 -9.86 -5.50 15.53
C TYR A 415 -9.14 -4.87 16.71
N ILE A 416 -8.29 -3.86 16.50
CA ILE A 416 -7.54 -3.25 17.60
C ILE A 416 -8.46 -2.49 18.55
N THR A 417 -9.48 -1.80 18.03
CA THR A 417 -10.42 -1.03 18.83
C THR A 417 -11.29 -1.95 19.69
N GLU A 418 -11.82 -3.03 19.12
CA GLU A 418 -12.63 -4.00 19.85
C GLU A 418 -11.82 -4.73 20.93
N VAL A 419 -10.57 -5.13 20.62
CA VAL A 419 -9.69 -5.78 21.61
C VAL A 419 -9.28 -4.79 22.71
N LYS A 420 -9.05 -3.51 22.36
CA LYS A 420 -8.80 -2.45 23.34
C LYS A 420 -10.00 -2.25 24.27
N GLN A 421 -11.22 -2.26 23.73
CA GLN A 421 -12.43 -2.16 24.54
C GLN A 421 -12.54 -3.31 25.53
N ALA A 422 -12.23 -4.54 25.11
CA ALA A 422 -12.19 -5.70 25.99
C ALA A 422 -11.12 -5.55 27.09
N PHE A 423 -9.94 -5.01 26.76
CA PHE A 423 -8.88 -4.71 27.73
C PHE A 423 -9.34 -3.65 28.76
N VAL A 424 -9.95 -2.55 28.30
CA VAL A 424 -10.47 -1.49 29.20
C VAL A 424 -11.55 -2.05 30.13
N ASN A 425 -12.35 -2.99 29.67
CA ASN A 425 -13.37 -3.68 30.47
C ASN A 425 -12.78 -4.74 31.41
N GLY A 426 -11.44 -4.90 31.47
CA GLY A 426 -10.77 -5.80 32.40
C GLY A 426 -10.77 -7.28 31.96
N ALA A 427 -11.06 -7.58 30.70
CA ALA A 427 -11.10 -8.97 30.20
C ALA A 427 -9.72 -9.62 30.05
N MET A 428 -8.63 -8.85 30.05
CA MET A 428 -7.26 -9.35 29.85
C MET A 428 -6.20 -8.47 30.50
N SER A 429 -4.99 -9.02 30.67
CA SER A 429 -3.81 -8.27 31.13
C SER A 429 -3.25 -7.35 30.04
N ARG A 430 -2.44 -6.36 30.42
CA ARG A 430 -1.73 -5.49 29.47
C ARG A 430 -0.78 -6.28 28.57
N GLU A 431 -0.06 -7.24 29.11
CA GLU A 431 0.87 -8.10 28.35
C GLU A 431 0.15 -8.89 27.28
N HIS A 432 -1.00 -9.50 27.62
CA HIS A 432 -1.80 -10.23 26.66
C HIS A 432 -2.39 -9.31 25.57
N PHE A 433 -2.86 -8.11 25.95
CA PHE A 433 -3.30 -7.10 24.98
C PHE A 433 -2.19 -6.73 24.00
N GLU A 434 -0.95 -6.56 24.46
CA GLU A 434 0.21 -6.30 23.60
C GLU A 434 0.48 -7.45 22.62
N THR A 435 0.40 -8.69 23.08
CA THR A 435 0.52 -9.88 22.23
C THR A 435 -0.57 -9.92 21.15
N LEU A 436 -1.83 -9.63 21.51
CA LEU A 436 -2.93 -9.56 20.54
C LEU A 436 -2.75 -8.40 19.54
N ALA A 437 -2.22 -7.26 19.98
CA ALA A 437 -1.91 -6.13 19.09
C ALA A 437 -0.83 -6.48 18.07
N VAL A 438 0.23 -7.21 18.47
CA VAL A 438 1.25 -7.74 17.53
C VAL A 438 0.63 -8.73 16.56
N ALA A 439 -0.27 -9.60 17.01
CA ALA A 439 -0.98 -10.56 16.17
C ALA A 439 -1.87 -9.86 15.14
N ILE A 440 -2.59 -8.81 15.54
CA ILE A 440 -3.41 -7.98 14.65
C ILE A 440 -2.51 -7.29 13.61
N ASN A 441 -1.44 -6.63 14.05
CA ASN A 441 -0.52 -5.93 13.14
C ASN A 441 0.08 -6.86 12.09
N THR A 442 0.66 -7.97 12.54
CA THR A 442 1.34 -8.90 11.64
C THR A 442 0.34 -9.70 10.80
N GLY A 443 -0.83 -10.02 11.35
CA GLY A 443 -1.92 -10.67 10.65
C GLY A 443 -2.52 -9.83 9.53
N THR A 444 -2.64 -8.52 9.69
CA THR A 444 -3.11 -7.63 8.62
C THR A 444 -2.07 -7.43 7.52
N ASN A 445 -0.78 -7.44 7.86
CA ASN A 445 0.30 -7.11 6.92
C ASN A 445 0.83 -8.31 6.13
N LEU A 446 1.16 -9.42 6.81
CA LEU A 446 1.92 -10.51 6.20
C LEU A 446 1.11 -11.37 5.22
N PRO A 447 -0.12 -11.84 5.56
CA PRO A 447 -0.93 -12.60 4.63
C PRO A 447 -1.55 -11.76 3.50
N SER A 448 -1.64 -10.45 3.66
CA SER A 448 -2.29 -9.54 2.71
C SER A 448 -1.61 -9.51 1.33
N VAL A 449 -0.34 -9.91 1.24
CA VAL A 449 0.37 -10.08 -0.04
C VAL A 449 -0.25 -11.16 -0.95
N ALA A 450 -1.23 -11.92 -0.46
CA ALA A 450 -1.94 -12.94 -1.23
C ALA A 450 -2.66 -12.39 -2.45
N THR A 451 -3.18 -11.17 -2.37
CA THR A 451 -3.93 -10.55 -3.46
C THR A 451 -3.55 -9.08 -3.67
N PRO A 452 -3.78 -8.54 -4.87
CA PRO A 452 -3.59 -7.11 -5.10
C PRO A 452 -4.45 -6.21 -4.21
N ASN A 453 -5.63 -6.66 -3.81
CA ASN A 453 -6.54 -5.87 -2.99
C ASN A 453 -6.10 -5.80 -1.52
N GLY A 454 -5.44 -6.85 -1.04
CA GLY A 454 -4.96 -6.92 0.34
C GLY A 454 -3.73 -6.04 0.61
N GLN A 455 -2.98 -5.66 -0.43
CA GLN A 455 -1.76 -4.88 -0.25
C GLN A 455 -1.80 -3.62 -1.12
N ALA A 456 -1.81 -2.45 -0.50
CA ALA A 456 -1.93 -1.17 -1.20
C ALA A 456 -0.84 -1.00 -2.28
N ALA A 457 0.40 -1.40 -2.00
CA ALA A 457 1.50 -1.39 -2.96
C ALA A 457 1.23 -2.27 -4.19
N PHE A 458 0.59 -3.44 -4.01
CA PHE A 458 0.24 -4.36 -5.08
C PHE A 458 -0.90 -3.81 -5.94
N LEU A 459 -1.94 -3.28 -5.30
CA LEU A 459 -3.05 -2.64 -6.00
C LEU A 459 -2.55 -1.45 -6.83
N PHE A 460 -1.69 -0.63 -6.25
CA PHE A 460 -1.10 0.52 -6.93
C PHE A 460 -0.23 0.09 -8.11
N LEU A 461 0.60 -0.95 -7.96
CA LEU A 461 1.37 -1.51 -9.06
C LEU A 461 0.46 -2.02 -10.19
N LEU A 462 -0.62 -2.74 -9.87
CA LEU A 462 -1.54 -3.31 -10.85
C LEU A 462 -2.36 -2.24 -11.59
N THR A 463 -2.67 -1.12 -10.95
CA THR A 463 -3.42 0.01 -11.54
C THR A 463 -2.52 1.00 -12.28
N SER A 464 -1.22 0.88 -12.15
CA SER A 464 -0.24 1.80 -12.73
C SER A 464 -0.05 1.60 -14.24
N ALA A 465 0.52 2.61 -14.90
CA ALA A 465 0.83 2.56 -16.33
C ALA A 465 1.81 1.44 -16.72
N ILE A 466 2.66 0.96 -15.80
CA ILE A 466 3.62 -0.12 -16.09
C ILE A 466 2.95 -1.49 -16.21
N ALA A 467 1.86 -1.74 -15.49
CA ALA A 467 1.22 -3.05 -15.45
C ALA A 467 0.86 -3.62 -16.83
N PRO A 468 0.15 -2.90 -17.72
CA PRO A 468 -0.10 -3.37 -19.08
C PRO A 468 1.19 -3.50 -19.88
N LEU A 469 2.18 -2.59 -19.73
CA LEU A 469 3.45 -2.61 -20.47
C LEU A 469 4.27 -3.87 -20.18
N VAL A 470 4.30 -4.33 -18.92
CA VAL A 470 4.98 -5.58 -18.53
C VAL A 470 4.05 -6.79 -18.54
N ARG A 471 2.82 -6.63 -19.05
CA ARG A 471 1.77 -7.67 -19.10
C ARG A 471 1.52 -8.31 -17.73
N LEU A 472 1.42 -7.48 -16.68
CA LEU A 472 1.07 -7.89 -15.34
C LEU A 472 -0.46 -7.84 -15.17
N SER A 473 -1.09 -9.01 -15.00
CA SER A 473 -2.52 -9.15 -14.73
C SER A 473 -2.75 -9.52 -13.27
N TYR A 474 -4.00 -9.37 -12.78
CA TYR A 474 -4.41 -9.77 -11.44
C TYR A 474 -4.00 -11.21 -11.11
N GLY A 475 -4.41 -12.17 -11.94
CA GLY A 475 -4.10 -13.58 -11.71
C GLY A 475 -2.60 -13.89 -11.78
N ARG A 476 -1.84 -13.19 -12.63
CA ARG A 476 -0.38 -13.34 -12.68
C ARG A 476 0.28 -12.78 -11.44
N MET A 477 -0.21 -11.67 -10.89
CA MET A 477 0.29 -11.09 -9.65
C MET A 477 0.05 -12.04 -8.48
N VAL A 478 -1.17 -12.59 -8.34
CA VAL A 478 -1.49 -13.61 -7.32
C VAL A 478 -0.58 -14.84 -7.45
N TRP A 479 -0.37 -15.34 -8.68
CA TRP A 479 0.52 -16.47 -8.93
C TRP A 479 1.97 -16.20 -8.50
N MET A 480 2.49 -15.02 -8.84
CA MET A 480 3.85 -14.62 -8.46
C MET A 480 3.97 -14.35 -6.96
N ALA A 481 2.93 -13.86 -6.31
CA ALA A 481 2.90 -13.61 -4.87
C ALA A 481 2.72 -14.89 -4.02
N LEU A 482 2.17 -15.97 -4.59
CA LEU A 482 1.81 -17.18 -3.86
C LEU A 482 2.94 -17.74 -2.97
N PRO A 483 4.19 -17.94 -3.44
CA PRO A 483 5.26 -18.44 -2.58
C PRO A 483 5.57 -17.52 -1.39
N TYR A 484 5.48 -16.20 -1.59
CA TYR A 484 5.63 -15.23 -0.51
C TYR A 484 4.47 -15.29 0.47
N THR A 485 3.24 -15.42 -0.02
CA THR A 485 2.06 -15.58 0.83
C THR A 485 2.19 -16.78 1.76
N VAL A 486 2.62 -17.92 1.22
CA VAL A 486 2.80 -19.15 2.01
C VAL A 486 3.91 -18.98 3.05
N VAL A 487 5.07 -18.44 2.65
CA VAL A 487 6.21 -18.27 3.56
C VAL A 487 5.94 -17.20 4.60
N MET A 488 5.52 -16.00 4.20
CA MET A 488 5.30 -14.88 5.12
C MET A 488 4.09 -15.14 6.03
N GLY A 489 2.97 -15.58 5.44
CA GLY A 489 1.75 -15.88 6.18
C GLY A 489 1.92 -17.07 7.12
N GLY A 490 2.53 -18.16 6.65
CA GLY A 490 2.75 -19.36 7.43
C GLY A 490 3.75 -19.17 8.57
N LEU A 491 4.92 -18.56 8.28
CA LEU A 491 5.92 -18.29 9.31
C LEU A 491 5.43 -17.22 10.31
N GLY A 492 4.73 -16.20 9.84
CA GLY A 492 4.12 -15.19 10.71
C GLY A 492 3.11 -15.79 11.67
N TRP A 493 2.20 -16.63 11.16
CA TRP A 493 1.25 -17.37 11.99
C TRP A 493 1.94 -18.25 13.04
N TRP A 494 2.96 -19.01 12.61
CA TRP A 494 3.71 -19.89 13.50
C TRP A 494 4.44 -19.08 14.59
N ALA A 495 5.08 -17.96 14.22
CA ALA A 495 5.79 -17.10 15.17
C ALA A 495 4.83 -16.48 16.19
N VAL A 496 3.67 -15.97 15.76
CA VAL A 496 2.65 -15.38 16.64
C VAL A 496 2.08 -16.44 17.60
N THR A 497 1.94 -17.71 17.15
CA THR A 497 1.33 -18.77 17.95
C THR A 497 2.30 -19.38 18.96
N TYR A 498 3.59 -19.43 18.67
CA TYR A 498 4.55 -20.20 19.46
C TYR A 498 5.72 -19.41 20.02
N TRP A 499 5.95 -18.17 19.58
CA TRP A 499 7.06 -17.32 20.04
C TRP A 499 6.61 -16.12 20.87
N LEU A 500 5.38 -15.68 20.74
CA LEU A 500 4.76 -14.65 21.57
C LEU A 500 3.97 -15.29 22.70
#